data_005cb7bd64c49132c566db611521a833
#
_entry.id   005cb7bd64c49132c566db611521a833
#
_cell.length_a   1.000
_cell.length_b   1.000
_cell.length_c   1.000
_cell.angle_alpha   90.00
_cell.angle_beta   90.00
_cell.angle_gamma   90.00
#
_symmetry.space_group_name_H-M   'P 1'
#
loop_
_entity.id
_entity.type
_entity.pdbx_description
1 polymer ?
#
loop_
_entity_poly.entity_id
_entity_poly.type
_entity_poly.pdbx_seq_one_letter_code
_entity_poly.pdbx_strand_id
1 'polypeptide(L)'
;MEVLLGITGKDFTIIAASKAAMRGATILKASDDKTRTLNTHTLMAFSGEAGDTVQFAEYVQANVQLYSMRNSNHLTPYETASFIRSELAKSLRSRNPYNVNLLLGGYDTIADKPQLFWIDYLASCAPLPYAAHGYAQYYCLSTLDKHHHPDITFEQGMKILRMCTDELKRRMPVDFKGVLVKVITKDGVREEPYPDNFNVITP
;
A
#
# COMPACT_ATOMS: atom_id res chain seq x y z
N MET A 1 -14.20 -4.97 -3.89
CA MET A 1 -13.13 -5.92 -3.47
C MET A 1 -11.80 -5.35 -3.89
N GLU A 2 -11.06 -4.83 -2.93
CA GLU A 2 -9.79 -4.15 -3.19
C GLU A 2 -8.62 -5.01 -2.69
N VAL A 3 -7.47 -4.89 -3.35
CA VAL A 3 -6.24 -5.59 -3.02
C VAL A 3 -5.17 -4.56 -2.76
N LEU A 4 -4.59 -4.59 -1.57
CA LEU A 4 -3.36 -3.87 -1.23
C LEU A 4 -2.33 -4.86 -0.71
N LEU A 5 -1.12 -4.77 -1.20
CA LEU A 5 0.03 -5.58 -0.77
C LEU A 5 1.23 -4.66 -0.54
N GLY A 6 1.97 -4.93 0.53
CA GLY A 6 3.23 -4.27 0.83
C GLY A 6 4.30 -5.29 1.19
N ILE A 7 5.51 -5.10 0.69
CA ILE A 7 6.66 -5.98 0.93
C ILE A 7 7.90 -5.12 1.12
N THR A 8 8.64 -5.32 2.22
CA THR A 8 9.96 -4.73 2.39
C THR A 8 11.05 -5.76 2.10
N GLY A 9 12.18 -5.31 1.62
CA GLY A 9 13.38 -6.12 1.49
C GLY A 9 14.59 -5.38 2.08
N LYS A 10 15.78 -5.72 1.60
CA LYS A 10 17.02 -5.17 2.14
C LYS A 10 17.10 -3.64 1.98
N ASP A 11 16.72 -3.11 0.83
CA ASP A 11 16.91 -1.71 0.42
C ASP A 11 15.70 -1.10 -0.33
N PHE A 12 14.55 -1.75 -0.23
CA PHE A 12 13.34 -1.32 -0.92
C PHE A 12 12.05 -1.59 -0.13
N THR A 13 11.01 -0.84 -0.46
CA THR A 13 9.62 -1.14 -0.13
C THR A 13 8.80 -1.22 -1.40
N ILE A 14 8.10 -2.32 -1.63
CA ILE A 14 7.13 -2.47 -2.72
C ILE A 14 5.73 -2.22 -2.16
N ILE A 15 4.93 -1.44 -2.89
CA ILE A 15 3.49 -1.28 -2.68
C ILE A 15 2.78 -1.65 -3.97
N ALA A 16 1.80 -2.55 -3.86
CA ALA A 16 0.95 -2.95 -4.97
C ALA A 16 -0.52 -2.75 -4.61
N ALA A 17 -1.27 -2.10 -5.50
CA ALA A 17 -2.69 -1.82 -5.33
C ALA A 17 -3.48 -2.24 -6.58
N SER A 18 -4.67 -2.84 -6.39
CA SER A 18 -5.53 -3.23 -7.50
C SER A 18 -5.98 -2.04 -8.34
N LYS A 19 -6.03 -2.22 -9.67
CA LYS A 19 -6.44 -1.17 -10.62
C LYS A 19 -7.95 -1.08 -10.82
N ALA A 20 -8.73 -2.04 -10.34
CA ALA A 20 -10.17 -2.01 -10.48
C ALA A 20 -10.82 -1.12 -9.42
N ALA A 21 -11.58 -0.11 -9.86
CA ALA A 21 -12.59 0.55 -9.04
C ALA A 21 -13.92 -0.17 -9.22
N MET A 22 -14.49 -0.64 -8.11
CA MET A 22 -15.66 -1.52 -8.16
C MET A 22 -16.79 -1.02 -7.26
N ARG A 23 -18.03 -1.34 -7.68
CA ARG A 23 -19.24 -1.21 -6.86
C ARG A 23 -19.94 -2.57 -6.81
N GLY A 24 -19.83 -3.25 -5.68
CA GLY A 24 -20.22 -4.66 -5.61
C GLY A 24 -19.36 -5.50 -6.56
N ALA A 25 -20.00 -6.22 -7.49
CA ALA A 25 -19.32 -7.01 -8.52
C ALA A 25 -19.09 -6.24 -9.85
N THR A 26 -19.57 -4.99 -9.94
CA THR A 26 -19.47 -4.19 -11.17
C THR A 26 -18.17 -3.39 -11.18
N ILE A 27 -17.43 -3.51 -12.29
CA ILE A 27 -16.22 -2.73 -12.52
C ILE A 27 -16.59 -1.38 -13.11
N LEU A 28 -16.31 -0.30 -12.40
CA LEU A 28 -16.56 1.07 -12.83
C LEU A 28 -15.37 1.65 -13.61
N LYS A 29 -14.14 1.26 -13.22
CA LYS A 29 -12.90 1.71 -13.83
C LYS A 29 -11.85 0.61 -13.69
N ALA A 30 -11.02 0.42 -14.73
CA ALA A 30 -9.98 -0.61 -14.77
C ALA A 30 -8.54 -0.05 -14.65
N SER A 31 -8.41 1.25 -14.44
CA SER A 31 -7.10 1.95 -14.36
C SER A 31 -7.08 2.96 -13.20
N ASP A 32 -7.58 2.54 -12.05
CA ASP A 32 -7.64 3.38 -10.86
C ASP A 32 -6.31 3.33 -10.09
N ASP A 33 -5.77 4.49 -9.74
CA ASP A 33 -4.58 4.61 -8.89
C ASP A 33 -4.99 4.86 -7.43
N LYS A 34 -4.90 3.83 -6.60
CA LYS A 34 -5.22 3.86 -5.17
C LYS A 34 -4.01 4.24 -4.32
N THR A 35 -3.12 5.06 -4.85
CA THR A 35 -1.93 5.52 -4.14
C THR A 35 -1.80 7.03 -4.18
N ARG A 36 -1.11 7.60 -3.20
CA ARG A 36 -0.66 9.01 -3.21
C ARG A 36 0.76 9.07 -2.68
N THR A 37 1.63 9.73 -3.45
CA THR A 37 2.98 10.05 -3.00
C THR A 37 2.90 11.23 -2.02
N LEU A 38 3.40 11.03 -0.81
CA LEU A 38 3.33 12.05 0.26
C LEU A 38 4.56 12.95 0.25
N ASN A 39 5.73 12.35 0.05
CA ASN A 39 7.00 13.04 -0.16
C ASN A 39 7.92 12.18 -1.04
N THR A 40 9.16 12.58 -1.23
CA THR A 40 10.12 11.89 -2.11
C THR A 40 10.35 10.42 -1.76
N HIS A 41 10.20 10.03 -0.49
CA HIS A 41 10.52 8.69 0.02
C HIS A 41 9.35 8.02 0.75
N THR A 42 8.14 8.54 0.62
CA THR A 42 6.96 7.99 1.31
C THR A 42 5.76 7.95 0.38
N LEU A 43 5.15 6.79 0.30
CA LEU A 43 3.97 6.47 -0.50
C LEU A 43 2.88 5.87 0.37
N MET A 44 1.65 6.30 0.16
CA MET A 44 0.46 5.74 0.81
C MET A 44 -0.42 5.06 -0.22
N ALA A 45 -0.83 3.81 0.05
CA ALA A 45 -1.89 3.12 -0.66
C ALA A 45 -3.12 3.00 0.26
N PHE A 46 -4.30 3.07 -0.31
CA PHE A 46 -5.54 3.12 0.45
C PHE A 46 -6.64 2.25 -0.17
N SER A 47 -7.50 1.76 0.70
CA SER A 47 -8.75 1.07 0.36
C SER A 47 -9.82 1.44 1.37
N GLY A 48 -11.08 1.22 1.04
CA GLY A 48 -12.20 1.50 1.93
C GLY A 48 -13.41 2.09 1.24
N GLU A 49 -14.17 2.92 1.94
CA GLU A 49 -15.40 3.52 1.41
C GLU A 49 -15.09 4.56 0.33
N ALA A 50 -15.85 4.48 -0.77
CA ALA A 50 -15.74 5.43 -1.87
C ALA A 50 -16.05 6.86 -1.38
N GLY A 51 -15.19 7.80 -1.71
CA GLY A 51 -15.23 9.18 -1.23
C GLY A 51 -14.36 9.40 0.01
N ASP A 52 -14.44 8.57 1.02
CA ASP A 52 -13.57 8.66 2.21
C ASP A 52 -12.10 8.46 1.87
N THR A 53 -11.80 7.47 1.02
CA THR A 53 -10.43 7.10 0.63
C THR A 53 -9.66 8.25 0.01
N VAL A 54 -10.19 8.85 -1.04
CA VAL A 54 -9.53 9.95 -1.76
C VAL A 54 -9.49 11.21 -0.92
N GLN A 55 -10.59 11.53 -0.23
CA GLN A 55 -10.67 12.71 0.63
C GLN A 55 -9.65 12.65 1.77
N PHE A 56 -9.55 11.52 2.46
CA PHE A 56 -8.57 11.33 3.52
C PHE A 56 -7.13 11.32 2.99
N ALA A 57 -6.89 10.61 1.87
CA ALA A 57 -5.58 10.54 1.26
C ALA A 57 -5.04 11.91 0.83
N GLU A 58 -5.87 12.73 0.22
CA GLU A 58 -5.49 14.09 -0.20
C GLU A 58 -5.35 15.05 0.98
N TYR A 59 -6.14 14.87 2.05
CA TYR A 59 -5.96 15.60 3.31
C TYR A 59 -4.59 15.29 3.94
N VAL A 60 -4.22 14.02 4.03
CA VAL A 60 -2.90 13.61 4.55
C VAL A 60 -1.79 14.16 3.66
N GLN A 61 -1.90 13.99 2.35
CA GLN A 61 -0.92 14.48 1.38
C GLN A 61 -0.69 15.99 1.52
N ALA A 62 -1.75 16.78 1.60
CA ALA A 62 -1.65 18.22 1.75
C ALA A 62 -0.97 18.62 3.06
N ASN A 63 -1.28 17.95 4.18
CA ASN A 63 -0.67 18.26 5.48
C ASN A 63 0.81 17.86 5.54
N VAL A 64 1.19 16.71 4.97
CA VAL A 64 2.59 16.28 4.91
C VAL A 64 3.41 17.22 4.03
N GLN A 65 2.89 17.65 2.90
CA GLN A 65 3.55 18.62 2.02
C GLN A 65 3.66 19.98 2.69
N LEU A 66 2.60 20.44 3.36
CA LEU A 66 2.64 21.69 4.11
C LEU A 66 3.69 21.69 5.22
N TYR A 67 3.81 20.57 5.94
CA TYR A 67 4.87 20.40 6.95
C TYR A 67 6.25 20.58 6.34
N SER A 68 6.51 19.92 5.20
CA SER A 68 7.80 20.03 4.50
C SER A 68 8.12 21.47 4.08
N MET A 69 7.13 22.21 3.61
CA MET A 69 7.31 23.60 3.20
C MET A 69 7.62 24.52 4.40
N ARG A 70 6.93 24.31 5.52
CA ARG A 70 7.09 25.16 6.72
C ARG A 70 8.39 24.86 7.47
N ASN A 71 8.85 23.63 7.46
CA ASN A 71 9.98 23.19 8.27
C ASN A 71 11.27 22.95 7.45
N SER A 72 11.19 23.12 6.11
CA SER A 72 12.31 22.79 5.19
C SER A 72 12.90 21.39 5.40
N ASN A 73 12.06 20.45 5.85
CA ASN A 73 12.42 19.08 6.16
C ASN A 73 11.23 18.16 5.89
N HIS A 74 11.50 16.92 5.48
CA HIS A 74 10.48 15.90 5.25
C HIS A 74 10.25 15.05 6.50
N LEU A 75 8.98 14.69 6.73
CA LEU A 75 8.64 13.68 7.72
C LEU A 75 9.22 12.32 7.30
N THR A 76 9.79 11.60 8.25
CA THR A 76 10.15 10.19 8.06
C THR A 76 8.89 9.33 7.87
N PRO A 77 9.01 8.12 7.33
CA PRO A 77 7.85 7.21 7.22
C PRO A 77 7.19 6.93 8.58
N TYR A 78 7.97 6.79 9.65
CA TYR A 78 7.45 6.59 11.00
C TYR A 78 6.67 7.82 11.52
N GLU A 79 7.19 9.03 11.33
CA GLU A 79 6.50 10.27 11.73
C GLU A 79 5.21 10.45 10.93
N THR A 80 5.25 10.13 9.64
CA THR A 80 4.08 10.15 8.75
C THR A 80 3.02 9.14 9.22
N ALA A 81 3.41 7.91 9.56
CA ALA A 81 2.52 6.89 10.10
C ALA A 81 1.87 7.34 11.41
N SER A 82 2.64 7.97 12.29
CA SER A 82 2.15 8.50 13.56
C SER A 82 1.12 9.62 13.36
N PHE A 83 1.35 10.52 12.39
CA PHE A 83 0.40 11.55 12.01
C PHE A 83 -0.91 10.95 11.49
N ILE A 84 -0.82 10.04 10.52
CA ILE A 84 -1.98 9.36 9.92
C ILE A 84 -2.80 8.64 11.00
N ARG A 85 -2.13 7.87 11.86
CA ARG A 85 -2.78 7.18 12.97
C ARG A 85 -3.51 8.14 13.90
N SER A 86 -2.89 9.27 14.24
CA SER A 86 -3.51 10.31 15.09
C SER A 86 -4.77 10.88 14.44
N GLU A 87 -4.75 11.18 13.15
CA GLU A 87 -5.90 11.71 12.43
C GLU A 87 -7.05 10.68 12.34
N LEU A 88 -6.75 9.41 12.07
CA LEU A 88 -7.75 8.34 12.07
C LEU A 88 -8.33 8.12 13.47
N ALA A 89 -7.52 8.18 14.53
CA ALA A 89 -7.99 8.04 15.91
C ALA A 89 -8.94 9.18 16.32
N LYS A 90 -8.68 10.40 15.90
CA LYS A 90 -9.61 11.53 16.08
C LYS A 90 -10.90 11.32 15.31
N SER A 91 -10.79 10.86 14.06
CA SER A 91 -11.92 10.58 13.18
C SER A 91 -12.84 9.49 13.76
N LEU A 92 -12.27 8.44 14.34
CA LEU A 92 -13.01 7.30 14.89
C LEU A 92 -14.05 7.71 15.93
N ARG A 93 -13.79 8.77 16.71
CA ARG A 93 -14.68 9.29 17.73
C ARG A 93 -15.60 10.43 17.25
N SER A 94 -15.54 10.77 15.98
CA SER A 94 -16.42 11.77 15.37
C SER A 94 -17.77 11.18 14.98
N ARG A 95 -18.72 12.03 14.55
CA ARG A 95 -20.05 11.59 14.10
C ARG A 95 -20.00 10.85 12.75
N ASN A 96 -18.97 11.08 11.96
CA ASN A 96 -18.81 10.48 10.64
C ASN A 96 -17.34 10.04 10.43
N PRO A 97 -16.94 8.88 11.00
CA PRO A 97 -15.58 8.41 10.93
C PRO A 97 -15.19 8.02 9.48
N TYR A 98 -13.94 8.24 9.11
CA TYR A 98 -13.38 7.72 7.89
C TYR A 98 -13.28 6.18 7.93
N ASN A 99 -13.83 5.52 6.92
CA ASN A 99 -13.66 4.08 6.71
C ASN A 99 -12.56 3.84 5.66
N VAL A 100 -11.31 3.93 6.11
CA VAL A 100 -10.13 3.84 5.25
C VAL A 100 -9.08 2.93 5.87
N ASN A 101 -8.59 1.99 5.09
CA ASN A 101 -7.46 1.12 5.42
C ASN A 101 -6.27 1.51 4.56
N LEU A 102 -5.08 1.50 5.13
CA LEU A 102 -3.89 2.07 4.53
C LEU A 102 -2.69 1.13 4.64
N LEU A 103 -1.85 1.15 3.60
CA LEU A 103 -0.46 0.73 3.66
C LEU A 103 0.41 1.96 3.42
N LEU A 104 1.29 2.27 4.35
CA LEU A 104 2.27 3.33 4.20
C LEU A 104 3.65 2.69 3.98
N GLY A 105 4.17 2.83 2.78
CA GLY A 105 5.52 2.39 2.43
C GLY A 105 6.48 3.57 2.36
N GLY A 106 7.70 3.36 2.81
CA GLY A 106 8.70 4.41 2.74
C GLY A 106 10.14 3.88 2.82
N TYR A 107 11.07 4.81 2.63
CA TYR A 107 12.48 4.61 2.90
C TYR A 107 12.94 5.70 3.85
N ASP A 108 13.40 5.30 5.04
CA ASP A 108 13.95 6.22 6.02
C ASP A 108 15.40 6.52 5.64
N THR A 109 15.63 7.71 5.12
CA THR A 109 16.96 8.16 4.66
C THR A 109 17.93 8.47 5.81
N ILE A 110 17.42 8.63 7.03
CA ILE A 110 18.25 8.86 8.24
C ILE A 110 18.72 7.53 8.81
N ALA A 111 17.78 6.59 8.97
CA ALA A 111 18.08 5.25 9.47
C ALA A 111 18.60 4.30 8.37
N ASP A 112 18.63 4.75 7.12
CA ASP A 112 19.06 4.01 5.91
C ASP A 112 18.39 2.64 5.80
N LYS A 113 17.04 2.62 5.89
CA LYS A 113 16.26 1.38 5.84
C LYS A 113 14.84 1.55 5.28
N PRO A 114 14.31 0.53 4.60
CA PRO A 114 12.91 0.49 4.18
C PRO A 114 11.99 0.34 5.40
N GLN A 115 10.79 0.91 5.29
CA GLN A 115 9.74 0.81 6.31
C GLN A 115 8.38 0.61 5.67
N LEU A 116 7.55 -0.22 6.31
CA LEU A 116 6.17 -0.47 5.92
C LEU A 116 5.30 -0.45 7.17
N PHE A 117 4.18 0.29 7.10
CA PHE A 117 3.19 0.37 8.17
C PHE A 117 1.84 -0.10 7.65
N TRP A 118 1.21 -0.98 8.39
CA TRP A 118 -0.17 -1.38 8.22
C TRP A 118 -1.03 -0.53 9.15
N ILE A 119 -2.06 0.13 8.60
CA ILE A 119 -2.95 1.01 9.37
C ILE A 119 -4.38 0.69 8.95
N ASP A 120 -5.28 0.48 9.93
CA ASP A 120 -6.68 0.21 9.68
C ASP A 120 -7.59 1.41 10.02
N TYR A 121 -8.86 1.29 9.69
CA TYR A 121 -9.87 2.31 9.96
C TYR A 121 -10.13 2.55 11.45
N LEU A 122 -9.72 1.64 12.33
CA LEU A 122 -9.76 1.78 13.80
C LEU A 122 -8.52 2.51 14.36
N ALA A 123 -7.65 3.01 13.49
CA ALA A 123 -6.36 3.61 13.83
C ALA A 123 -5.38 2.65 14.52
N SER A 124 -5.53 1.33 14.32
CA SER A 124 -4.49 0.38 14.66
C SER A 124 -3.31 0.57 13.70
N CYS A 125 -2.10 0.68 14.22
CA CYS A 125 -0.90 0.90 13.42
C CYS A 125 0.20 -0.05 13.85
N ALA A 126 0.79 -0.77 12.88
CA ALA A 126 1.89 -1.69 13.13
C ALA A 126 2.96 -1.58 12.04
N PRO A 127 4.25 -1.47 12.41
CA PRO A 127 5.34 -1.68 11.46
C PRO A 127 5.45 -3.17 11.14
N LEU A 128 5.50 -3.52 9.87
CA LEU A 128 5.52 -4.91 9.42
C LEU A 128 6.51 -5.08 8.26
N PRO A 129 7.15 -6.25 8.12
CA PRO A 129 8.01 -6.52 6.99
C PRO A 129 7.22 -6.78 5.69
N TYR A 130 6.01 -7.24 5.81
CA TYR A 130 5.04 -7.38 4.72
C TYR A 130 3.62 -7.24 5.29
N ALA A 131 2.70 -6.81 4.47
CA ALA A 131 1.31 -6.59 4.89
C ALA A 131 0.34 -6.67 3.71
N ALA A 132 -0.92 -6.89 4.03
CA ALA A 132 -2.01 -6.86 3.07
C ALA A 132 -3.27 -6.28 3.70
N HIS A 133 -4.12 -5.66 2.87
CA HIS A 133 -5.48 -5.26 3.21
C HIS A 133 -6.49 -5.90 2.28
N GLY A 134 -7.74 -5.95 2.74
CA GLY A 134 -8.85 -6.50 1.98
C GLY A 134 -8.75 -8.01 1.82
N TYR A 135 -9.26 -8.53 0.72
CA TYR A 135 -9.22 -9.96 0.44
C TYR A 135 -7.80 -10.50 0.24
N ALA A 136 -6.85 -9.66 -0.14
CA ALA A 136 -5.45 -10.05 -0.31
C ALA A 136 -4.84 -10.67 0.96
N GLN A 137 -5.23 -10.23 2.14
CA GLN A 137 -4.73 -10.81 3.39
C GLN A 137 -5.04 -12.30 3.53
N TYR A 138 -6.20 -12.75 3.06
CA TYR A 138 -6.61 -14.17 3.18
C TYR A 138 -5.86 -15.08 2.20
N TYR A 139 -5.49 -14.56 1.02
CA TYR A 139 -4.84 -15.36 -0.03
C TYR A 139 -3.33 -15.24 -0.03
N CYS A 140 -2.78 -14.14 0.47
CA CYS A 140 -1.38 -13.79 0.26
C CYS A 140 -0.51 -13.92 1.52
N LEU A 141 -1.05 -13.75 2.74
CA LEU A 141 -0.23 -13.75 3.95
C LEU A 141 0.52 -15.06 4.15
N SER A 142 -0.08 -16.20 3.83
CA SER A 142 0.60 -17.50 3.94
C SER A 142 1.79 -17.63 2.96
N THR A 143 1.65 -17.09 1.75
CA THR A 143 2.73 -17.05 0.76
C THR A 143 3.85 -16.11 1.20
N LEU A 144 3.48 -14.95 1.74
CA LEU A 144 4.43 -13.98 2.32
C LEU A 144 5.17 -14.58 3.51
N ASP A 145 4.47 -15.21 4.46
CA ASP A 145 5.07 -15.87 5.61
C ASP A 145 6.11 -16.94 5.21
N LYS A 146 5.81 -17.70 4.16
CA LYS A 146 6.66 -18.79 3.70
C LYS A 146 7.92 -18.32 2.99
N HIS A 147 7.83 -17.26 2.20
CA HIS A 147 8.87 -16.87 1.24
C HIS A 147 9.63 -15.60 1.61
N HIS A 148 9.06 -14.76 2.49
CA HIS A 148 9.70 -13.52 2.90
C HIS A 148 10.80 -13.77 3.95
N HIS A 149 11.91 -13.03 3.81
CA HIS A 149 12.91 -12.82 4.86
C HIS A 149 13.50 -11.40 4.73
N PRO A 150 14.08 -10.83 5.80
CA PRO A 150 14.49 -9.41 5.82
C PRO A 150 15.47 -9.00 4.71
N ASP A 151 16.32 -9.91 4.29
CA ASP A 151 17.41 -9.64 3.32
C ASP A 151 17.05 -9.99 1.87
N ILE A 152 15.76 -10.12 1.54
CA ILE A 152 15.35 -10.40 0.16
C ILE A 152 15.83 -9.30 -0.79
N THR A 153 16.30 -9.71 -1.97
CA THR A 153 16.61 -8.79 -3.06
C THR A 153 15.33 -8.28 -3.73
N PHE A 154 15.45 -7.19 -4.48
CA PHE A 154 14.33 -6.65 -5.24
C PHE A 154 13.69 -7.70 -6.17
N GLU A 155 14.50 -8.49 -6.87
CA GLU A 155 14.02 -9.57 -7.74
C GLU A 155 13.24 -10.64 -6.98
N GLN A 156 13.71 -11.01 -5.79
CA GLN A 156 13.00 -11.94 -4.90
C GLN A 156 11.68 -11.34 -4.42
N GLY A 157 11.66 -10.06 -4.06
CA GLY A 157 10.45 -9.34 -3.68
C GLY A 157 9.40 -9.33 -4.80
N MET A 158 9.83 -9.03 -6.03
CA MET A 158 8.95 -9.08 -7.21
C MET A 158 8.46 -10.49 -7.53
N LYS A 159 9.28 -11.53 -7.30
CA LYS A 159 8.86 -12.93 -7.44
C LYS A 159 7.80 -13.30 -6.39
N ILE A 160 7.97 -12.88 -5.15
CA ILE A 160 6.96 -13.09 -4.09
C ILE A 160 5.66 -12.37 -4.43
N LEU A 161 5.74 -11.11 -4.88
CA LEU A 161 4.56 -10.37 -5.34
C LEU A 161 3.83 -11.11 -6.46
N ARG A 162 4.58 -11.70 -7.41
CA ARG A 162 4.01 -12.49 -8.49
C ARG A 162 3.26 -13.72 -7.97
N MET A 163 3.84 -14.47 -7.05
CA MET A 163 3.16 -15.62 -6.43
C MET A 163 1.86 -15.19 -5.75
N CYS A 164 1.86 -14.05 -5.05
CA CYS A 164 0.65 -13.49 -4.43
C CYS A 164 -0.42 -13.11 -5.46
N THR A 165 -0.03 -12.40 -6.52
CA THR A 165 -0.99 -12.00 -7.56
C THR A 165 -1.52 -13.18 -8.37
N ASP A 166 -0.73 -14.24 -8.56
CA ASP A 166 -1.18 -15.48 -9.19
C ASP A 166 -2.24 -16.18 -8.35
N GLU A 167 -2.05 -16.27 -7.03
CA GLU A 167 -3.06 -16.82 -6.12
C GLU A 167 -4.34 -15.98 -6.13
N LEU A 168 -4.23 -14.67 -6.11
CA LEU A 168 -5.38 -13.78 -6.22
C LEU A 168 -6.15 -14.00 -7.52
N LYS A 169 -5.46 -14.12 -8.66
CA LYS A 169 -6.10 -14.39 -9.97
C LYS A 169 -6.82 -15.73 -10.00
N ARG A 170 -6.27 -16.76 -9.36
CA ARG A 170 -6.86 -18.09 -9.34
C ARG A 170 -8.02 -18.23 -8.38
N ARG A 171 -7.97 -17.52 -7.24
CA ARG A 171 -8.89 -17.75 -6.12
C ARG A 171 -9.95 -16.68 -5.92
N MET A 172 -9.67 -15.44 -6.32
CA MET A 172 -10.67 -14.38 -6.18
C MET A 172 -11.84 -14.56 -7.16
N PRO A 173 -13.07 -14.37 -6.68
CA PRO A 173 -14.27 -14.52 -7.51
C PRO A 173 -14.44 -13.38 -8.53
N VAL A 174 -13.68 -12.30 -8.39
CA VAL A 174 -13.80 -11.10 -9.23
C VAL A 174 -12.44 -10.68 -9.75
N ASP A 175 -12.39 -10.29 -11.03
CA ASP A 175 -11.20 -9.77 -11.67
C ASP A 175 -10.87 -8.35 -11.15
N PHE A 176 -9.76 -8.23 -10.45
CA PHE A 176 -9.26 -6.97 -9.89
C PHE A 176 -8.44 -6.12 -10.90
N LYS A 177 -8.38 -6.55 -12.17
CA LYS A 177 -7.73 -5.85 -13.30
C LYS A 177 -6.21 -5.64 -13.11
N GLY A 178 -5.55 -6.56 -12.43
CA GLY A 178 -4.13 -6.47 -12.13
C GLY A 178 -3.81 -5.44 -11.04
N VAL A 179 -2.54 -5.20 -10.84
CA VAL A 179 -2.03 -4.28 -9.82
C VAL A 179 -1.14 -3.21 -10.42
N LEU A 180 -1.23 -2.01 -9.86
CA LEU A 180 -0.25 -0.96 -10.02
C LEU A 180 0.83 -1.17 -8.96
N VAL A 181 2.09 -1.22 -9.37
CA VAL A 181 3.23 -1.46 -8.48
C VAL A 181 4.09 -0.22 -8.40
N LYS A 182 4.36 0.24 -7.20
CA LYS A 182 5.31 1.32 -6.93
C LYS A 182 6.37 0.85 -5.95
N VAL A 183 7.58 1.29 -6.17
CA VAL A 183 8.76 0.91 -5.40
C VAL A 183 9.39 2.15 -4.78
N ILE A 184 9.72 2.06 -3.53
CA ILE A 184 10.39 3.10 -2.77
C ILE A 184 11.78 2.59 -2.39
N THR A 185 12.80 3.34 -2.75
CA THR A 185 14.20 3.10 -2.42
C THR A 185 14.82 4.38 -1.87
N LYS A 186 16.11 4.35 -1.57
CA LYS A 186 16.86 5.56 -1.19
C LYS A 186 16.84 6.66 -2.26
N ASP A 187 16.57 6.29 -3.53
CA ASP A 187 16.50 7.23 -4.65
C ASP A 187 15.10 7.85 -4.81
N GLY A 188 14.13 7.40 -4.03
CA GLY A 188 12.74 7.89 -4.04
C GLY A 188 11.71 6.88 -4.53
N VAL A 189 10.53 7.39 -4.88
CA VAL A 189 9.39 6.59 -5.35
C VAL A 189 9.42 6.50 -6.87
N ARG A 190 9.26 5.28 -7.40
CA ARG A 190 9.09 5.04 -8.84
C ARG A 190 7.96 4.05 -9.08
N GLU A 191 7.34 4.14 -10.25
CA GLU A 191 6.45 3.10 -10.75
C GLU A 191 7.26 1.98 -11.39
N GLU A 192 6.92 0.74 -11.06
CA GLU A 192 7.56 -0.43 -11.62
C GLU A 192 6.62 -1.10 -12.62
N PRO A 193 7.04 -1.29 -13.89
CA PRO A 193 6.24 -2.02 -14.86
C PRO A 193 5.90 -3.43 -14.37
N TYR A 194 4.61 -3.74 -14.30
CA TYR A 194 4.14 -5.04 -13.84
C TYR A 194 3.13 -5.59 -14.83
N PRO A 195 3.51 -6.61 -15.62
CA PRO A 195 2.65 -7.12 -16.69
C PRO A 195 1.45 -7.86 -16.11
N ASP A 196 0.25 -7.48 -16.55
CA ASP A 196 -1.01 -8.11 -16.16
C ASP A 196 -1.25 -9.46 -16.86
N ASN A 197 -0.49 -9.72 -17.95
CA ASN A 197 -0.60 -10.94 -18.74
C ASN A 197 0.25 -12.06 -18.14
N PHE A 198 -0.32 -12.76 -17.17
CA PHE A 198 0.16 -14.09 -16.81
C PHE A 198 -0.59 -15.08 -17.70
N ASN A 199 0.14 -15.83 -18.53
CA ASN A 199 -0.39 -17.08 -19.06
C ASN A 199 -0.73 -17.95 -17.85
N VAL A 200 -2.00 -17.96 -17.46
CA VAL A 200 -2.50 -18.97 -16.54
C VAL A 200 -2.23 -20.29 -17.24
N ILE A 201 -1.23 -21.01 -16.76
CA ILE A 201 -1.06 -22.39 -17.16
C ILE A 201 -2.31 -23.07 -16.61
N THR A 202 -3.32 -23.21 -17.48
CA THR A 202 -4.47 -24.08 -17.22
C THR A 202 -3.92 -25.46 -17.01
N PRO A 203 -4.34 -26.17 -15.95
CA PRO A 203 -3.92 -27.55 -15.67
C PRO A 203 -4.30 -28.49 -16.80
#